data_652ed95018fcaf233278afa482b32658
#
_entry.id   652ed95018fcaf233278afa482b32658
#
_cell.length_a   1.000
_cell.length_b   1.000
_cell.length_c   1.000
_cell.angle_alpha   90.00
_cell.angle_beta   90.00
_cell.angle_gamma   90.00
#
_symmetry.space_group_name_H-M   'P 1'
#
loop_
_entity.id
_entity.type
_entity.pdbx_description
1 polymer ?
#
loop_
_entity_poly.entity_id
_entity_poly.type
_entity_poly.pdbx_seq_one_letter_code
_entity_poly.pdbx_strand_id
1 'polypeptide(L)'
;MKQLFFVDLKDYDEAWPHSKRPSVRGIIWRDGKLAMVHSLKYDYYKFPGGGIEGDESHETTLIREVKEETGLTVIPDSIKEYGYVLRLQKSDYLENTVFEQENFYYTCEVLETVGEQKLDDYEAEEGFTLEFVTPEEAIRTDWNCRCTEWDRAMVERETRVLEGLREGV
;
A
#
# COMPACT_ATOMS: atom_id res chain seq x y z
N MET A 1 14.72 -9.98 -0.65
CA MET A 1 13.34 -9.88 -1.19
C MET A 1 13.40 -9.64 -2.69
N LYS A 2 12.52 -10.29 -3.47
CA LYS A 2 12.48 -10.18 -4.95
C LYS A 2 11.79 -8.90 -5.38
N GLN A 3 12.35 -8.18 -6.38
CA GLN A 3 11.65 -7.10 -7.04
C GLN A 3 10.56 -7.68 -7.97
N LEU A 4 9.32 -7.22 -7.79
CA LEU A 4 8.17 -7.65 -8.61
C LEU A 4 8.16 -6.90 -9.94
N PHE A 5 8.18 -5.59 -9.87
CA PHE A 5 8.22 -4.66 -10.99
C PHE A 5 8.60 -3.26 -10.48
N PHE A 6 8.62 -2.29 -11.38
CA PHE A 6 8.71 -0.88 -11.01
C PHE A 6 7.63 -0.06 -11.72
N VAL A 7 7.26 1.05 -11.11
CA VAL A 7 6.37 2.07 -11.66
C VAL A 7 7.17 3.35 -11.76
N ASP A 8 7.47 3.78 -12.98
CA ASP A 8 8.24 4.97 -13.25
C ASP A 8 7.46 5.90 -14.18
N LEU A 9 7.01 7.03 -13.66
CA LEU A 9 6.23 7.99 -14.44
C LEU A 9 7.09 8.82 -15.40
N LYS A 10 8.41 8.86 -15.20
CA LYS A 10 9.36 9.65 -16.01
C LYS A 10 8.96 11.11 -16.19
N ASP A 11 8.33 11.69 -15.16
CA ASP A 11 7.83 13.06 -15.10
C ASP A 11 8.79 14.01 -14.38
N TYR A 12 10.05 13.61 -14.24
CA TYR A 12 11.10 14.28 -13.52
C TYR A 12 12.38 14.39 -14.37
N ASP A 13 13.28 15.29 -13.98
CA ASP A 13 14.63 15.36 -14.55
C ASP A 13 15.52 14.31 -13.85
N GLU A 14 16.22 13.49 -14.62
CA GLU A 14 17.12 12.45 -14.10
C GLU A 14 18.30 13.03 -13.28
N ALA A 15 18.61 14.31 -13.45
CA ALA A 15 19.64 15.00 -12.67
C ALA A 15 19.16 15.45 -11.27
N TRP A 16 17.86 15.37 -10.99
CA TRP A 16 17.32 15.79 -9.68
C TRP A 16 17.72 14.81 -8.57
N PRO A 17 17.92 15.32 -7.34
CA PRO A 17 18.15 14.46 -6.19
C PRO A 17 16.92 13.60 -5.88
N HIS A 18 17.13 12.44 -5.26
CA HIS A 18 16.08 11.53 -4.85
C HIS A 18 15.74 11.70 -3.36
N SER A 19 14.45 11.78 -3.07
CA SER A 19 13.89 11.67 -1.72
C SER A 19 13.32 10.27 -1.53
N LYS A 20 13.95 9.47 -0.67
CA LYS A 20 13.58 8.07 -0.42
C LYS A 20 12.56 7.98 0.70
N ARG A 21 11.47 7.27 0.46
CA ARG A 21 10.35 7.07 1.40
C ARG A 21 9.90 5.61 1.40
N PRO A 22 10.70 4.68 1.96
CA PRO A 22 10.34 3.26 2.00
C PRO A 22 9.05 3.04 2.78
N SER A 23 8.24 2.08 2.34
CA SER A 23 7.00 1.70 2.98
C SER A 23 6.81 0.19 3.00
N VAL A 24 5.96 -0.30 3.88
CA VAL A 24 5.56 -1.70 3.97
C VAL A 24 4.06 -1.86 3.75
N ARG A 25 3.65 -3.00 3.17
CA ARG A 25 2.26 -3.32 2.83
C ARG A 25 1.92 -4.75 3.24
N GLY A 26 0.75 -4.94 3.81
CA GLY A 26 0.26 -6.25 4.22
C GLY A 26 -0.69 -6.89 3.21
N ILE A 27 -0.38 -8.10 2.79
CA ILE A 27 -1.27 -8.96 2.01
C ILE A 27 -1.94 -9.93 2.99
N ILE A 28 -3.20 -9.68 3.29
CA ILE A 28 -3.94 -10.38 4.35
C ILE A 28 -5.17 -11.06 3.72
N TRP A 29 -5.17 -12.37 3.69
CA TRP A 29 -6.28 -13.16 3.19
C TRP A 29 -7.22 -13.60 4.31
N ARG A 30 -8.53 -13.51 4.06
CA ARG A 30 -9.57 -14.06 4.91
C ARG A 30 -10.74 -14.56 4.05
N ASP A 31 -11.05 -15.84 4.15
CA ASP A 31 -12.17 -16.46 3.42
C ASP A 31 -12.19 -16.16 1.91
N GLY A 32 -11.02 -16.23 1.25
CA GLY A 32 -10.86 -15.99 -0.18
C GLY A 32 -10.92 -14.52 -0.59
N LYS A 33 -10.93 -13.59 0.37
CA LYS A 33 -10.92 -12.15 0.16
C LYS A 33 -9.68 -11.51 0.78
N LEU A 34 -9.27 -10.38 0.25
CA LEU A 34 -8.19 -9.56 0.78
C LEU A 34 -8.74 -8.47 1.72
N ALA A 35 -8.04 -8.27 2.84
CA ALA A 35 -8.26 -7.09 3.67
C ALA A 35 -7.63 -5.88 2.98
N MET A 36 -8.46 -4.97 2.51
CA MET A 36 -8.03 -3.77 1.79
C MET A 36 -8.52 -2.51 2.51
N VAL A 37 -7.79 -1.44 2.35
CA VAL A 37 -8.23 -0.09 2.74
C VAL A 37 -8.91 0.56 1.55
N HIS A 38 -10.19 0.91 1.71
CA HIS A 38 -10.98 1.62 0.71
C HIS A 38 -10.95 3.12 1.00
N SER A 39 -10.49 3.91 0.04
CA SER A 39 -10.66 5.37 0.06
C SER A 39 -12.06 5.71 -0.46
N LEU A 40 -12.97 6.13 0.42
CA LEU A 40 -14.33 6.49 0.03
C LEU A 40 -14.38 7.75 -0.83
N LYS A 41 -13.45 8.68 -0.62
CA LYS A 41 -13.38 9.94 -1.37
C LYS A 41 -13.00 9.73 -2.84
N TYR A 42 -11.98 8.90 -3.09
CA TYR A 42 -11.41 8.71 -4.43
C TYR A 42 -11.79 7.38 -5.07
N ASP A 43 -12.43 6.49 -4.30
CA ASP A 43 -12.89 5.18 -4.75
C ASP A 43 -11.78 4.30 -5.31
N TYR A 44 -10.77 4.05 -4.50
CA TYR A 44 -9.73 3.07 -4.77
C TYR A 44 -9.46 2.18 -3.55
N TYR A 45 -8.88 1.03 -3.80
CA TYR A 45 -8.38 0.12 -2.79
C TYR A 45 -6.86 0.15 -2.73
N LYS A 46 -6.30 0.07 -1.52
CA LYS A 46 -4.87 -0.13 -1.31
C LYS A 46 -4.65 -1.22 -0.25
N PHE A 47 -3.50 -1.89 -0.33
CA PHE A 47 -3.07 -2.76 0.74
C PHE A 47 -2.79 -1.93 2.01
N PRO A 48 -3.23 -2.42 3.20
CA PRO A 48 -2.93 -1.73 4.45
C PRO A 48 -1.43 -1.65 4.68
N GLY A 49 -0.96 -0.51 5.11
CA GLY A 49 0.45 -0.24 5.35
C GLY A 49 0.82 1.20 5.08
N GLY A 50 2.05 1.55 5.41
CA GLY A 50 2.53 2.91 5.30
C GLY A 50 4.04 3.05 5.39
N GLY A 51 4.51 4.26 5.59
CA GLY A 51 5.91 4.62 5.64
C GLY A 51 6.63 4.07 6.87
N ILE A 52 7.89 3.70 6.69
CA ILE A 52 8.77 3.32 7.79
C ILE A 52 9.16 4.60 8.53
N GLU A 53 8.95 4.65 9.83
CA GLU A 53 9.29 5.78 10.68
C GLU A 53 10.61 5.53 11.43
N GLY A 54 11.53 6.49 11.35
CA GLY A 54 12.80 6.42 12.07
C GLY A 54 13.54 5.11 11.82
N ASP A 55 13.86 4.41 12.91
CA ASP A 55 14.60 3.14 12.90
C ASP A 55 13.69 1.90 12.99
N GLU A 56 12.39 2.03 12.69
CA GLU A 56 11.48 0.90 12.71
C GLU A 56 11.94 -0.22 11.76
N SER A 57 11.81 -1.46 12.22
CA SER A 57 11.91 -2.62 11.32
C SER A 57 10.66 -2.70 10.41
N HIS A 58 10.78 -3.41 9.31
CA HIS A 58 9.63 -3.69 8.43
C HIS A 58 8.47 -4.35 9.19
N GLU A 59 8.77 -5.31 10.08
CA GLU A 59 7.75 -5.98 10.90
C GLU A 59 7.04 -4.99 11.82
N THR A 60 7.80 -4.15 12.53
CA THR A 60 7.23 -3.14 13.44
C THR A 60 6.32 -2.18 12.69
N THR A 61 6.77 -1.67 11.55
CA THR A 61 5.96 -0.79 10.70
C THR A 61 4.71 -1.49 10.19
N LEU A 62 4.83 -2.73 9.72
CA LEU A 62 3.69 -3.51 9.22
C LEU A 62 2.61 -3.70 10.30
N ILE A 63 3.02 -4.13 11.50
CA ILE A 63 2.12 -4.35 12.62
C ILE A 63 1.42 -3.05 13.03
N ARG A 64 2.16 -1.96 13.13
CA ARG A 64 1.64 -0.64 13.49
C ARG A 64 0.64 -0.13 12.45
N GLU A 65 1.04 -0.07 11.19
CA GLU A 65 0.24 0.49 10.09
C GLU A 65 -1.04 -0.31 9.84
N VAL A 66 -0.95 -1.65 9.81
CA VAL A 66 -2.13 -2.51 9.66
C VAL A 66 -3.12 -2.23 10.79
N LYS A 67 -2.63 -2.08 12.03
CA LYS A 67 -3.49 -1.77 13.18
C LYS A 67 -4.13 -0.40 13.08
N GLU A 68 -3.36 0.63 12.72
CA GLU A 68 -3.85 2.00 12.61
C GLU A 68 -4.88 2.16 11.51
N GLU A 69 -4.61 1.64 10.32
CA GLU A 69 -5.50 1.81 9.17
C GLU A 69 -6.73 0.91 9.18
N THR A 70 -6.64 -0.28 9.78
CA THR A 70 -7.72 -1.29 9.68
C THR A 70 -8.30 -1.76 11.00
N GLY A 71 -7.60 -1.55 12.11
CA GLY A 71 -7.95 -2.16 13.40
C GLY A 71 -7.58 -3.64 13.52
N LEU A 72 -7.02 -4.26 12.49
CA LEU A 72 -6.58 -5.66 12.53
C LEU A 72 -5.27 -5.81 13.32
N THR A 73 -5.10 -6.93 14.00
CA THR A 73 -3.87 -7.25 14.74
C THR A 73 -3.12 -8.35 14.02
N VAL A 74 -1.95 -8.01 13.48
CA VAL A 74 -1.06 -8.96 12.80
C VAL A 74 -0.48 -9.95 13.79
N ILE A 75 -0.40 -11.23 13.39
CA ILE A 75 0.30 -12.29 14.12
C ILE A 75 1.77 -12.27 13.67
N PRO A 76 2.72 -11.83 14.53
CA PRO A 76 4.10 -11.57 14.08
C PRO A 76 4.78 -12.76 13.41
N ASP A 77 4.65 -13.95 13.98
CA ASP A 77 5.29 -15.17 13.46
C ASP A 77 4.75 -15.65 12.09
N SER A 78 3.67 -15.03 11.61
CA SER A 78 3.07 -15.33 10.31
C SER A 78 3.63 -14.49 9.16
N ILE A 79 4.40 -13.45 9.46
CA ILE A 79 4.91 -12.51 8.47
C ILE A 79 5.92 -13.18 7.55
N LYS A 80 5.66 -13.12 6.23
CA LYS A 80 6.54 -13.68 5.19
C LYS A 80 6.74 -12.69 4.06
N GLU A 81 7.95 -12.62 3.54
CA GLU A 81 8.27 -11.80 2.38
C GLU A 81 7.49 -12.25 1.14
N TYR A 82 6.91 -11.29 0.43
CA TYR A 82 6.29 -11.52 -0.88
C TYR A 82 7.14 -10.92 -2.01
N GLY A 83 7.47 -9.64 -1.92
CA GLY A 83 8.30 -8.94 -2.90
C GLY A 83 8.23 -7.44 -2.69
N TYR A 84 8.94 -6.68 -3.52
CA TYR A 84 8.85 -5.22 -3.47
C TYR A 84 8.62 -4.59 -4.84
N VAL A 85 8.06 -3.39 -4.83
CA VAL A 85 7.83 -2.55 -6.00
C VAL A 85 8.54 -1.22 -5.80
N LEU A 86 9.35 -0.82 -6.77
CA LEU A 86 9.95 0.51 -6.82
C LEU A 86 9.01 1.49 -7.53
N ARG A 87 8.72 2.63 -6.91
CA ARG A 87 7.95 3.73 -7.48
C ARG A 87 8.83 4.96 -7.63
N LEU A 88 8.86 5.53 -8.84
CA LEU A 88 9.59 6.74 -9.18
C LEU A 88 8.65 7.74 -9.85
N GLN A 89 8.64 8.97 -9.35
CA GLN A 89 7.92 10.09 -9.94
C GLN A 89 8.43 11.42 -9.42
N LYS A 90 8.02 12.52 -10.03
CA LYS A 90 8.25 13.85 -9.49
C LYS A 90 7.65 13.98 -8.08
N SER A 91 8.40 14.55 -7.15
CA SER A 91 7.89 14.81 -5.81
C SER A 91 6.79 15.89 -5.83
N ASP A 92 5.72 15.64 -5.06
CA ASP A 92 4.64 16.59 -4.84
C ASP A 92 4.94 17.54 -3.64
N TYR A 93 5.96 17.21 -2.87
CA TYR A 93 6.33 17.91 -1.63
C TYR A 93 7.61 18.72 -1.73
N LEU A 94 8.55 18.30 -2.59
CA LEU A 94 9.86 18.91 -2.75
C LEU A 94 10.08 19.33 -4.21
N GLU A 95 10.43 20.59 -4.43
CA GLU A 95 10.76 21.08 -5.77
C GLU A 95 12.00 20.38 -6.32
N ASN A 96 12.02 20.15 -7.63
CA ASN A 96 13.16 19.56 -8.35
C ASN A 96 13.74 18.32 -7.68
N THR A 97 12.85 17.43 -7.22
CA THR A 97 13.21 16.22 -6.49
C THR A 97 12.43 15.02 -7.02
N VAL A 98 13.09 13.90 -7.14
CA VAL A 98 12.46 12.61 -7.47
C VAL A 98 11.94 11.95 -6.20
N PHE A 99 10.66 11.61 -6.17
CA PHE A 99 10.10 10.76 -5.15
C PHE A 99 10.43 9.30 -5.48
N GLU A 100 11.22 8.67 -4.62
CA GLU A 100 11.61 7.26 -4.75
C GLU A 100 11.05 6.46 -3.58
N GLN A 101 10.24 5.46 -3.88
CA GLN A 101 9.61 4.65 -2.85
C GLN A 101 9.74 3.16 -3.15
N GLU A 102 10.49 2.46 -2.32
CA GLU A 102 10.44 1.00 -2.25
C GLU A 102 9.24 0.60 -1.39
N ASN A 103 8.33 -0.17 -1.97
CA ASN A 103 7.14 -0.68 -1.28
C ASN A 103 7.31 -2.17 -1.07
N PHE A 104 7.53 -2.57 0.17
CA PHE A 104 7.78 -3.94 0.57
C PHE A 104 6.48 -4.63 0.96
N TYR A 105 6.13 -5.70 0.26
CA TYR A 105 4.92 -6.48 0.48
C TYR A 105 5.22 -7.73 1.30
N TYR A 106 4.40 -7.96 2.31
CA TYR A 106 4.47 -9.12 3.18
C TYR A 106 3.10 -9.78 3.24
N THR A 107 3.07 -11.10 3.15
CA THR A 107 1.88 -11.86 3.53
C THR A 107 1.88 -12.03 5.03
N CYS A 108 0.73 -11.93 5.66
CA CYS A 108 0.59 -12.18 7.10
C CYS A 108 -0.84 -12.61 7.46
N GLU A 109 -0.95 -13.24 8.63
CA GLU A 109 -2.22 -13.58 9.26
C GLU A 109 -2.56 -12.57 10.34
N VAL A 110 -3.84 -12.44 10.63
CA VAL A 110 -4.37 -11.51 11.64
C VAL A 110 -5.31 -12.24 12.59
N LEU A 111 -5.49 -11.69 13.78
CA LEU A 111 -6.50 -12.17 14.72
C LEU A 111 -7.91 -11.96 14.13
N GLU A 112 -8.88 -12.77 14.55
CA GLU A 112 -10.26 -12.67 14.07
C GLU A 112 -10.95 -11.36 14.50
N THR A 113 -10.58 -10.83 15.65
CA THR A 113 -11.17 -9.60 16.19
C THR A 113 -10.63 -8.38 15.46
N VAL A 114 -11.54 -7.45 15.15
CA VAL A 114 -11.22 -6.14 14.56
C VAL A 114 -11.35 -5.08 15.64
N GLY A 115 -10.27 -4.36 15.91
CA GLY A 115 -10.25 -3.21 16.82
C GLY A 115 -10.62 -1.91 16.13
N GLU A 116 -10.38 -0.79 16.82
CA GLU A 116 -10.59 0.54 16.27
C GLU A 116 -9.44 0.97 15.37
N GLN A 117 -9.77 1.70 14.31
CA GLN A 117 -8.79 2.41 13.48
C GLN A 117 -8.23 3.62 14.24
N LYS A 118 -7.01 4.01 13.89
CA LYS A 118 -6.37 5.25 14.34
C LYS A 118 -5.79 5.95 13.11
N LEU A 119 -6.66 6.66 12.41
CA LEU A 119 -6.32 7.31 11.14
C LEU A 119 -5.65 8.66 11.36
N ASP A 120 -4.68 8.98 10.51
CA ASP A 120 -4.16 10.33 10.36
C ASP A 120 -5.23 11.26 9.74
N ASP A 121 -5.03 12.58 9.83
CA ASP A 121 -6.01 13.56 9.39
C ASP A 121 -6.41 13.39 7.92
N TYR A 122 -5.44 13.16 7.02
CA TYR A 122 -5.72 12.97 5.59
C TYR A 122 -6.42 11.62 5.33
N GLU A 123 -6.10 10.59 6.07
CA GLU A 123 -6.72 9.26 5.96
C GLU A 123 -8.19 9.32 6.41
N ALA A 124 -8.47 10.04 7.48
CA ALA A 124 -9.82 10.29 7.96
C ALA A 124 -10.61 11.14 6.95
N GLU A 125 -9.99 12.16 6.34
CA GLU A 125 -10.60 12.98 5.29
C GLU A 125 -10.94 12.17 4.04
N GLU A 126 -10.07 11.23 3.65
CA GLU A 126 -10.33 10.32 2.53
C GLU A 126 -11.35 9.24 2.87
N GLY A 127 -11.68 9.06 4.14
CA GLY A 127 -12.61 8.05 4.60
C GLY A 127 -12.07 6.63 4.47
N PHE A 128 -10.83 6.39 4.89
CA PHE A 128 -10.20 5.07 4.86
C PHE A 128 -11.00 4.07 5.69
N THR A 129 -11.45 3.02 5.03
CA THR A 129 -12.32 1.98 5.62
C THR A 129 -11.80 0.60 5.27
N LEU A 130 -11.73 -0.29 6.28
CA LEU A 130 -11.42 -1.70 6.04
C LEU A 130 -12.57 -2.37 5.31
N GLU A 131 -12.26 -3.03 4.20
CA GLU A 131 -13.18 -3.89 3.48
C GLU A 131 -12.48 -5.20 3.08
N PHE A 132 -13.23 -6.29 3.08
CA PHE A 132 -12.78 -7.58 2.57
C PHE A 132 -13.35 -7.77 1.17
N VAL A 133 -12.49 -7.73 0.16
CA VAL A 133 -12.88 -7.77 -1.25
C VAL A 133 -12.08 -8.82 -2.02
N THR A 134 -12.64 -9.31 -3.12
CA THR A 134 -11.86 -10.16 -4.02
C THR A 134 -10.86 -9.32 -4.81
N PRO A 135 -9.75 -9.91 -5.29
CA PRO A 135 -8.82 -9.20 -6.17
C PRO A 135 -9.54 -8.57 -7.39
N GLU A 136 -10.51 -9.27 -7.97
CA GLU A 136 -11.28 -8.79 -9.14
C GLU A 136 -12.09 -7.54 -8.82
N GLU A 137 -12.73 -7.49 -7.65
CA GLU A 137 -13.49 -6.32 -7.20
C GLU A 137 -12.57 -5.12 -7.00
N ALA A 138 -11.43 -5.31 -6.33
CA ALA A 138 -10.46 -4.26 -6.09
C ALA A 138 -9.86 -3.73 -7.42
N ILE A 139 -9.41 -4.62 -8.31
CA ILE A 139 -8.87 -4.26 -9.63
C ILE A 139 -9.87 -3.43 -10.43
N ARG A 140 -11.13 -3.87 -10.49
CA ARG A 140 -12.18 -3.15 -11.22
C ARG A 140 -12.42 -1.75 -10.66
N THR A 141 -12.44 -1.61 -9.35
CA THR A 141 -12.60 -0.32 -8.67
C THR A 141 -11.41 0.59 -8.95
N ASP A 142 -10.19 0.08 -8.82
CA ASP A 142 -8.96 0.84 -9.02
C ASP A 142 -8.83 1.38 -10.46
N TRP A 143 -9.19 0.59 -11.47
CA TRP A 143 -9.20 1.06 -12.87
C TRP A 143 -10.20 2.20 -13.12
N ASN A 144 -11.21 2.36 -12.29
CA ASN A 144 -12.26 3.38 -12.41
C ASN A 144 -12.17 4.46 -11.31
N CYS A 145 -11.08 4.52 -10.56
CA CYS A 145 -10.95 5.42 -9.44
C CYS A 145 -10.99 6.90 -9.86
N ARG A 146 -11.36 7.74 -8.89
CA ARG A 146 -11.33 9.21 -9.00
C ARG A 146 -10.06 9.79 -8.40
N CYS A 147 -8.98 9.03 -8.45
CA CYS A 147 -7.70 9.38 -7.85
C CYS A 147 -7.06 10.61 -8.52
N THR A 148 -6.23 11.31 -7.76
CA THR A 148 -5.42 12.41 -8.25
C THR A 148 -4.31 11.91 -9.18
N GLU A 149 -3.67 12.82 -9.94
CA GLU A 149 -2.48 12.46 -10.74
C GLU A 149 -1.35 11.91 -9.87
N TRP A 150 -1.18 12.47 -8.67
CA TRP A 150 -0.20 11.99 -7.70
C TRP A 150 -0.46 10.54 -7.28
N ASP A 151 -1.72 10.19 -7.00
CA ASP A 151 -2.10 8.86 -6.56
C ASP A 151 -2.11 7.82 -7.67
N ARG A 152 -2.12 8.22 -8.93
CA ARG A 152 -2.20 7.31 -10.08
C ARG A 152 -1.11 6.24 -10.08
N ALA A 153 0.13 6.60 -9.78
CA ALA A 153 1.23 5.65 -9.69
C ALA A 153 1.06 4.67 -8.52
N MET A 154 0.49 5.13 -7.40
CA MET A 154 0.16 4.27 -6.27
C MET A 154 -0.95 3.29 -6.63
N VAL A 155 -2.04 3.75 -7.24
CA VAL A 155 -3.16 2.89 -7.67
C VAL A 155 -2.70 1.88 -8.72
N GLU A 156 -1.88 2.27 -9.70
CA GLU A 156 -1.29 1.34 -10.67
C GLU A 156 -0.47 0.25 -9.98
N ARG A 157 0.35 0.64 -9.00
CA ARG A 157 1.15 -0.31 -8.21
C ARG A 157 0.26 -1.34 -7.52
N GLU A 158 -0.76 -0.88 -6.79
CA GLU A 158 -1.69 -1.76 -6.07
C GLU A 158 -2.41 -2.71 -7.04
N THR A 159 -2.91 -2.18 -8.15
CA THR A 159 -3.62 -2.97 -9.16
C THR A 159 -2.74 -4.06 -9.75
N ARG A 160 -1.48 -3.77 -10.08
CA ARG A 160 -0.55 -4.77 -10.62
C ARG A 160 -0.18 -5.85 -9.61
N VAL A 161 -0.07 -5.51 -8.33
CA VAL A 161 0.13 -6.52 -7.27
C VAL A 161 -1.11 -7.41 -7.15
N LEU A 162 -2.32 -6.82 -7.18
CA LEU A 162 -3.58 -7.56 -7.17
C LEU A 162 -3.70 -8.52 -8.36
N GLU A 163 -3.30 -8.09 -9.56
CA GLU A 163 -3.27 -8.93 -10.76
C GLU A 163 -2.36 -10.16 -10.57
N GLY A 164 -1.17 -9.96 -10.01
CA GLY A 164 -0.25 -11.05 -9.68
C GLY A 164 -0.85 -12.05 -8.68
N LEU A 165 -1.56 -11.56 -7.66
CA LEU A 165 -2.23 -12.41 -6.66
C LEU A 165 -3.42 -13.20 -7.25
N ARG A 166 -4.16 -12.61 -8.20
CA ARG A 166 -5.26 -13.26 -8.90
C ARG A 166 -4.80 -14.43 -9.78
N GLU A 167 -3.64 -14.31 -10.39
CA GLU A 167 -3.08 -15.33 -11.28
C GLU A 167 -2.53 -16.56 -10.54
N GLY A 168 -2.65 -16.57 -9.22
CA GLY A 168 -2.39 -17.76 -8.41
C GLY A 168 -0.91 -18.06 -8.17
N VAL A 169 -0.16 -17.01 -8.02
CA VAL A 169 1.25 -17.11 -7.63
C VAL A 169 1.37 -17.17 -6.12
#